data_5a015d7c81b4638d972ab7439305cb92
#
_entry.id   5a015d7c81b4638d972ab7439305cb92
#
_cell.length_a   1.000
_cell.length_b   1.000
_cell.length_c   1.000
_cell.angle_alpha   90.00
_cell.angle_beta   90.00
_cell.angle_gamma   90.00
#
_symmetry.space_group_name_H-M   'P 1'
#
loop_
_entity.id
_entity.type
_entity.pdbx_description
1 polymer ?
#
loop_
_entity_poly.entity_id
_entity_poly.type
_entity_poly.pdbx_seq_one_letter_code
_entity_poly.pdbx_strand_id
1 'polypeptide(L)'
;MNTTRPLDHLVLPVHDLDAAGAFYQRLGFLVGARNRHPWGTENRIVQFDGAFLELITVGEGADIVPHQLGVFSFGAFVHDYLSAREGFAMLVLASSDARADKAAFDKAGIGGFAPFDFARKAKKPDGSEVEVSFSLAFARDPLAPHCGFFVCEQHRPENFWNKAMQAHPNGASALAGVTMVAADPADHAEFLSAFTGIRAFSATSAGLRFDTPRGVVECLSDAAFAFDFGIAATGEGPRFSALTIAVRDLASFEARLKAEAVEYLSHLNALIIPPQNAFGVALRFISV
;
A
#
# COMPACT_ATOMS: atom_id res chain seq x y z
N MET A 1 1.72 -4.53 25.72
CA MET A 1 0.35 -4.55 25.19
C MET A 1 0.48 -4.62 23.68
N ASN A 2 -0.22 -5.54 22.98
CA ASN A 2 -0.23 -5.51 21.52
C ASN A 2 -1.00 -4.27 21.10
N THR A 3 -0.33 -3.33 20.47
CA THR A 3 -0.97 -2.11 19.94
C THR A 3 -1.50 -2.44 18.54
N THR A 4 -2.80 -2.23 18.31
CA THR A 4 -3.38 -2.33 16.98
C THR A 4 -2.81 -1.23 16.09
N ARG A 5 -2.42 -1.58 14.87
CA ARG A 5 -1.74 -0.67 13.95
C ARG A 5 -2.68 -0.23 12.83
N PRO A 6 -2.89 1.08 12.63
CA PRO A 6 -3.68 1.59 11.51
C PRO A 6 -2.91 1.45 10.19
N LEU A 7 -3.64 1.41 9.08
CA LEU A 7 -3.05 1.50 7.75
C LEU A 7 -2.27 2.82 7.60
N ASP A 8 -1.02 2.77 7.17
CA ASP A 8 -0.19 3.94 6.87
C ASP A 8 -0.09 4.17 5.37
N HIS A 9 0.46 3.23 4.63
CA HIS A 9 0.54 3.36 3.18
C HIS A 9 0.64 2.03 2.44
N LEU A 10 0.44 2.11 1.13
CA LEU A 10 0.54 1.00 0.21
C LEU A 10 1.59 1.33 -0.85
N VAL A 11 2.51 0.41 -1.11
CA VAL A 11 3.60 0.60 -2.07
C VAL A 11 3.28 -0.15 -3.36
N LEU A 12 3.22 0.60 -4.47
CA LEU A 12 2.87 0.12 -5.80
C LEU A 12 4.05 0.29 -6.76
N PRO A 13 4.92 -0.71 -6.92
CA PRO A 13 5.94 -0.71 -7.96
C PRO A 13 5.32 -0.63 -9.37
N VAL A 14 5.83 0.32 -10.17
CA VAL A 14 5.43 0.56 -11.55
C VAL A 14 6.67 0.76 -12.43
N HIS A 15 6.63 0.31 -13.69
CA HIS A 15 7.73 0.51 -14.62
C HIS A 15 7.85 1.97 -15.03
N ASP A 16 6.73 2.62 -15.35
CA ASP A 16 6.67 4.02 -15.74
C ASP A 16 5.96 4.85 -14.67
N LEU A 17 6.76 5.52 -13.83
CA LEU A 17 6.27 6.34 -12.72
C LEU A 17 5.50 7.58 -13.20
N ASP A 18 5.83 8.13 -14.38
CA ASP A 18 5.16 9.30 -14.92
C ASP A 18 3.82 8.91 -15.55
N ALA A 19 3.75 7.78 -16.27
CA ALA A 19 2.50 7.22 -16.77
C ALA A 19 1.54 6.86 -15.64
N ALA A 20 2.05 6.22 -14.55
CA ALA A 20 1.25 5.93 -13.37
C ALA A 20 0.76 7.22 -12.70
N GLY A 21 1.62 8.21 -12.51
CA GLY A 21 1.24 9.51 -11.99
C GLY A 21 0.13 10.18 -12.81
N ALA A 22 0.28 10.19 -14.14
CA ALA A 22 -0.73 10.75 -15.07
C ALA A 22 -2.06 9.99 -15.00
N PHE A 23 -2.03 8.66 -14.84
CA PHE A 23 -3.24 7.86 -14.67
C PHE A 23 -4.01 8.25 -13.40
N TYR A 24 -3.34 8.34 -12.25
CA TYR A 24 -3.99 8.77 -11.01
C TYR A 24 -4.50 10.22 -11.10
N GLN A 25 -3.80 11.12 -11.82
CA GLN A 25 -4.29 12.47 -12.08
C GLN A 25 -5.57 12.47 -12.95
N ARG A 26 -5.66 11.63 -13.98
CA ARG A 26 -6.90 11.45 -14.77
C ARG A 26 -8.05 10.96 -13.91
N LEU A 27 -7.81 10.06 -12.95
CA LEU A 27 -8.80 9.66 -11.96
C LEU A 27 -9.20 10.81 -11.00
N GLY A 28 -8.53 11.97 -11.06
CA GLY A 28 -8.78 13.15 -10.24
C GLY A 28 -8.10 13.13 -8.89
N PHE A 29 -7.04 12.35 -8.73
CA PHE A 29 -6.18 12.46 -7.55
C PHE A 29 -5.16 13.59 -7.69
N LEU A 30 -4.79 14.21 -6.58
CA LEU A 30 -3.62 15.06 -6.47
C LEU A 30 -2.40 14.17 -6.26
N VAL A 31 -1.47 14.22 -7.21
CA VAL A 31 -0.25 13.40 -7.20
C VAL A 31 0.95 14.30 -6.90
N GLY A 32 1.74 13.92 -5.91
CA GLY A 32 2.93 14.64 -5.50
C GLY A 32 4.03 14.64 -6.55
N ALA A 33 5.01 15.52 -6.35
CA ALA A 33 6.20 15.58 -7.19
C ALA A 33 7.01 14.28 -7.08
N ARG A 34 7.85 14.01 -8.08
CA ARG A 34 8.81 12.92 -8.06
C ARG A 34 9.89 13.17 -7.01
N ASN A 35 10.13 12.19 -6.14
CA ASN A 35 11.19 12.21 -5.14
C ASN A 35 12.13 11.03 -5.37
N ARG A 36 13.38 11.14 -4.92
CA ARG A 36 14.38 10.07 -4.99
C ARG A 36 14.80 9.66 -3.58
N HIS A 37 14.84 8.35 -3.35
CA HIS A 37 15.34 7.77 -2.11
C HIS A 37 16.87 7.58 -2.16
N PRO A 38 17.55 7.57 -1.01
CA PRO A 38 19.00 7.34 -0.96
C PRO A 38 19.44 5.99 -1.54
N TRP A 39 18.55 4.99 -1.56
CA TRP A 39 18.82 3.63 -2.08
C TRP A 39 18.40 3.43 -3.55
N GLY A 40 18.18 4.52 -4.28
CA GLY A 40 18.01 4.50 -5.72
C GLY A 40 16.60 4.31 -6.25
N THR A 41 15.57 4.13 -5.41
CA THR A 41 14.18 4.16 -5.87
C THR A 41 13.66 5.58 -6.00
N GLU A 42 12.65 5.79 -6.85
CA GLU A 42 11.96 7.07 -7.02
C GLU A 42 10.46 6.87 -6.85
N ASN A 43 9.78 7.87 -6.26
CA ASN A 43 8.37 7.76 -5.98
C ASN A 43 7.56 9.02 -6.32
N ARG A 44 6.24 8.82 -6.42
CA ARG A 44 5.20 9.85 -6.32
C ARG A 44 4.18 9.40 -5.29
N ILE A 45 3.62 10.35 -4.53
CA ILE A 45 2.73 10.07 -3.40
C ILE A 45 1.34 10.66 -3.67
N VAL A 46 0.29 9.86 -3.38
CA VAL A 46 -1.11 10.31 -3.32
C VAL A 46 -1.53 10.26 -1.86
N GLN A 47 -1.69 11.42 -1.22
CA GLN A 47 -1.98 11.52 0.21
C GLN A 47 -3.49 11.48 0.49
N PHE A 48 -3.88 10.76 1.56
CA PHE A 48 -5.20 10.81 2.19
C PHE A 48 -5.04 11.28 3.64
N ASP A 49 -6.12 11.38 4.39
CA ASP A 49 -6.03 11.72 5.81
C ASP A 49 -5.39 10.55 6.59
N GLY A 50 -4.14 10.76 7.00
CA GLY A 50 -3.33 9.81 7.75
C GLY A 50 -2.86 8.57 6.99
N ALA A 51 -3.08 8.46 5.68
CA ALA A 51 -2.60 7.38 4.83
C ALA A 51 -2.16 7.88 3.44
N PHE A 52 -1.42 7.07 2.67
CA PHE A 52 -1.05 7.43 1.30
C PHE A 52 -0.82 6.21 0.40
N LEU A 53 -0.89 6.44 -0.92
CA LEU A 53 -0.34 5.51 -1.92
C LEU A 53 1.05 6.00 -2.31
N GLU A 54 1.99 5.07 -2.40
CA GLU A 54 3.33 5.30 -2.92
C GLU A 54 3.48 4.57 -4.26
N LEU A 55 3.43 5.33 -5.35
CA LEU A 55 3.83 4.84 -6.66
C LEU A 55 5.36 4.87 -6.69
N ILE A 56 6.02 3.74 -6.93
CA ILE A 56 7.47 3.62 -6.82
C ILE A 56 8.08 2.92 -8.03
N THR A 57 9.29 3.33 -8.40
CA THR A 57 10.09 2.67 -9.44
C THR A 57 11.56 2.64 -9.04
N VAL A 58 12.36 1.88 -9.76
CA VAL A 58 13.83 1.97 -9.69
C VAL A 58 14.28 3.15 -10.54
N GLY A 59 15.03 4.08 -9.96
CA GLY A 59 15.56 5.24 -10.66
C GLY A 59 16.57 4.85 -11.73
N GLU A 60 16.63 5.63 -12.81
CA GLU A 60 17.62 5.40 -13.86
C GLU A 60 19.05 5.50 -13.31
N GLY A 61 19.89 4.52 -13.66
CA GLY A 61 21.28 4.44 -13.22
C GLY A 61 21.44 4.22 -11.70
N ALA A 62 20.41 3.75 -11.01
CA ALA A 62 20.50 3.47 -9.58
C ALA A 62 21.45 2.29 -9.29
N ASP A 63 22.36 2.49 -8.34
CA ASP A 63 23.18 1.40 -7.78
C ASP A 63 22.36 0.69 -6.70
N ILE A 64 21.79 -0.46 -7.06
CA ILE A 64 20.91 -1.21 -6.18
C ILE A 64 21.74 -2.13 -5.27
N VAL A 65 21.69 -1.86 -3.98
CA VAL A 65 22.29 -2.73 -2.96
C VAL A 65 21.55 -4.07 -2.95
N PRO A 66 22.24 -5.20 -3.17
CA PRO A 66 21.59 -6.51 -3.23
C PRO A 66 21.02 -6.93 -1.88
N HIS A 67 20.16 -7.94 -1.88
CA HIS A 67 19.66 -8.56 -0.67
C HIS A 67 20.78 -9.09 0.21
N GLN A 68 20.67 -8.86 1.52
CA GLN A 68 21.58 -9.37 2.53
C GLN A 68 20.78 -10.00 3.66
N LEU A 69 21.34 -11.02 4.30
CA LEU A 69 20.67 -11.70 5.41
C LEU A 69 20.39 -10.71 6.56
N GLY A 70 19.13 -10.64 6.96
CA GLY A 70 18.69 -9.76 8.06
C GLY A 70 18.67 -8.27 7.73
N VAL A 71 18.89 -7.88 6.47
CA VAL A 71 18.81 -6.47 6.03
C VAL A 71 17.79 -6.38 4.89
N PHE A 72 16.80 -5.51 5.05
CA PHE A 72 15.82 -5.27 3.98
C PHE A 72 16.40 -4.29 2.95
N SER A 73 16.51 -4.69 1.70
CA SER A 73 16.89 -3.82 0.60
C SER A 73 15.66 -3.39 -0.20
N PHE A 74 15.23 -2.15 -0.04
CA PHE A 74 14.10 -1.59 -0.81
C PHE A 74 14.37 -1.61 -2.30
N GLY A 75 15.57 -1.17 -2.70
CA GLY A 75 15.94 -1.14 -4.10
C GLY A 75 15.87 -2.54 -4.75
N ALA A 76 16.45 -3.55 -4.09
CA ALA A 76 16.43 -4.91 -4.58
C ALA A 76 14.99 -5.48 -4.60
N PHE A 77 14.19 -5.24 -3.55
CA PHE A 77 12.81 -5.71 -3.52
C PHE A 77 11.97 -5.13 -4.66
N VAL A 78 12.04 -3.80 -4.89
CA VAL A 78 11.31 -3.15 -5.99
C VAL A 78 11.81 -3.63 -7.35
N HIS A 79 13.14 -3.76 -7.53
CA HIS A 79 13.74 -4.28 -8.75
C HIS A 79 13.25 -5.70 -9.08
N ASP A 80 13.29 -6.61 -8.10
CA ASP A 80 12.89 -8.01 -8.29
C ASP A 80 11.38 -8.13 -8.53
N TYR A 81 10.57 -7.31 -7.83
CA TYR A 81 9.14 -7.27 -8.06
C TYR A 81 8.82 -6.82 -9.49
N LEU A 82 9.44 -5.74 -9.97
CA LEU A 82 9.28 -5.21 -11.32
C LEU A 82 9.82 -6.15 -12.40
N SER A 83 10.79 -7.00 -12.08
CA SER A 83 11.28 -8.03 -13.03
C SER A 83 10.22 -9.08 -13.34
N ALA A 84 9.20 -9.24 -12.49
CA ALA A 84 8.12 -10.19 -12.65
C ALA A 84 6.77 -9.52 -13.03
N ARG A 85 6.46 -8.36 -12.44
CA ARG A 85 5.16 -7.69 -12.59
C ARG A 85 5.18 -6.27 -12.04
N GLU A 86 4.15 -5.50 -12.39
CA GLU A 86 3.74 -4.28 -11.69
C GLU A 86 2.64 -4.58 -10.67
N GLY A 87 2.36 -3.66 -9.76
CA GLY A 87 1.20 -3.69 -8.90
C GLY A 87 1.50 -3.47 -7.42
N PHE A 88 0.59 -3.90 -6.58
CA PHE A 88 0.68 -3.69 -5.14
C PHE A 88 1.63 -4.71 -4.50
N ALA A 89 2.71 -4.24 -3.92
CA ALA A 89 3.80 -5.09 -3.42
C ALA A 89 4.00 -5.05 -1.91
N MET A 90 3.71 -3.91 -1.23
CA MET A 90 3.97 -3.79 0.21
C MET A 90 2.80 -3.16 0.95
N LEU A 91 2.41 -3.77 2.07
CA LEU A 91 1.45 -3.25 3.05
C LEU A 91 2.21 -2.64 4.21
N VAL A 92 1.94 -1.37 4.50
CA VAL A 92 2.58 -0.64 5.59
C VAL A 92 1.56 -0.17 6.61
N LEU A 93 1.82 -0.46 7.87
CA LEU A 93 1.00 0.00 8.99
C LEU A 93 1.75 1.09 9.77
N ALA A 94 1.00 2.02 10.38
CA ALA A 94 1.60 3.08 11.18
C ALA A 94 2.12 2.53 12.51
N SER A 95 3.26 3.06 12.93
CA SER A 95 3.89 2.77 14.22
C SER A 95 4.04 4.04 15.04
N SER A 96 3.91 3.94 16.35
CA SER A 96 4.29 4.97 17.31
C SER A 96 5.66 4.70 17.94
N ASP A 97 6.23 3.48 17.74
CA ASP A 97 7.53 3.05 18.23
C ASP A 97 7.99 1.83 17.41
N ALA A 98 8.71 2.09 16.33
CA ALA A 98 9.19 1.05 15.42
C ALA A 98 10.18 0.08 16.09
N ARG A 99 10.89 0.50 17.16
CA ARG A 99 11.76 -0.38 17.94
C ARG A 99 10.99 -1.39 18.77
N ALA A 100 9.92 -0.93 19.40
CA ALA A 100 9.01 -1.81 20.12
C ALA A 100 8.29 -2.79 19.19
N ASP A 101 7.87 -2.33 18.01
CA ASP A 101 7.25 -3.18 16.98
C ASP A 101 8.23 -4.21 16.45
N LYS A 102 9.49 -3.83 16.20
CA LYS A 102 10.55 -4.78 15.82
C LYS A 102 10.71 -5.90 16.87
N ALA A 103 10.80 -5.52 18.15
CA ALA A 103 10.94 -6.49 19.22
C ALA A 103 9.70 -7.42 19.32
N ALA A 104 8.50 -6.89 19.06
CA ALA A 104 7.27 -7.67 18.99
C ALA A 104 7.26 -8.66 17.81
N PHE A 105 7.72 -8.23 16.64
CA PHE A 105 7.85 -9.08 15.44
C PHE A 105 8.91 -10.19 15.64
N ASP A 106 10.06 -9.87 16.22
CA ASP A 106 11.08 -10.87 16.55
C ASP A 106 10.52 -11.92 17.52
N LYS A 107 9.82 -11.48 18.56
CA LYS A 107 9.19 -12.37 19.54
C LYS A 107 8.09 -13.25 18.93
N ALA A 108 7.37 -12.74 17.92
CA ALA A 108 6.34 -13.48 17.19
C ALA A 108 6.93 -14.39 16.10
N GLY A 109 8.25 -14.35 15.85
CA GLY A 109 8.90 -15.14 14.81
C GLY A 109 8.66 -14.65 13.39
N ILE A 110 8.15 -13.42 13.23
CA ILE A 110 7.89 -12.79 11.92
C ILE A 110 8.88 -11.66 11.58
N GLY A 111 9.81 -11.35 12.48
CA GLY A 111 10.84 -10.33 12.33
C GLY A 111 12.14 -10.86 11.73
N GLY A 112 13.29 -10.51 12.36
CA GLY A 112 14.63 -10.96 11.98
C GLY A 112 15.39 -9.97 11.10
N PHE A 113 14.86 -8.77 10.91
CA PHE A 113 15.52 -7.69 10.17
C PHE A 113 16.21 -6.70 11.11
N ALA A 114 17.33 -6.13 10.62
CA ALA A 114 17.97 -4.99 11.25
C ALA A 114 17.02 -3.78 11.27
N PRO A 115 17.17 -2.87 12.27
CA PRO A 115 16.47 -1.60 12.25
C PRO A 115 16.79 -0.80 10.98
N PHE A 116 15.79 -0.07 10.45
CA PHE A 116 15.97 0.76 9.27
C PHE A 116 15.49 2.18 9.56
N ASP A 117 16.45 3.10 9.61
CA ASP A 117 16.15 4.52 9.82
C ASP A 117 16.65 5.32 8.62
N PHE A 118 15.87 6.31 8.20
CA PHE A 118 16.32 7.23 7.18
C PHE A 118 15.71 8.62 7.35
N ALA A 119 16.42 9.60 6.80
CA ALA A 119 15.93 10.96 6.69
C ALA A 119 16.23 11.49 5.28
N ARG A 120 15.40 12.40 4.82
CA ARG A 120 15.64 13.13 3.56
C ARG A 120 15.11 14.54 3.65
N LYS A 121 15.66 15.41 2.81
CA LYS A 121 15.11 16.73 2.60
C LYS A 121 13.81 16.65 1.78
N ALA A 122 12.87 17.51 2.10
CA ALA A 122 11.64 17.72 1.36
C ALA A 122 11.43 19.24 1.20
N LYS A 123 10.66 19.65 0.18
CA LYS A 123 10.28 21.03 -0.01
C LYS A 123 8.80 21.21 0.29
N LYS A 124 8.48 22.20 1.12
CA LYS A 124 7.10 22.65 1.33
C LYS A 124 6.59 23.45 0.12
N PRO A 125 5.26 23.65 -0.01
CA PRO A 125 4.69 24.47 -1.09
C PRO A 125 5.22 25.91 -1.15
N ASP A 126 5.65 26.46 -0.02
CA ASP A 126 6.27 27.80 0.07
C ASP A 126 7.74 27.84 -0.33
N GLY A 127 8.29 26.68 -0.76
CA GLY A 127 9.69 26.53 -1.18
C GLY A 127 10.68 26.27 -0.03
N SER A 128 10.26 26.35 1.23
CA SER A 128 11.12 26.07 2.37
C SER A 128 11.56 24.60 2.40
N GLU A 129 12.86 24.38 2.70
CA GLU A 129 13.37 23.01 2.92
C GLU A 129 13.07 22.55 4.34
N VAL A 130 12.61 21.31 4.45
CA VAL A 130 12.36 20.64 5.71
C VAL A 130 12.97 19.25 5.67
N GLU A 131 13.18 18.65 6.84
CA GLU A 131 13.56 17.26 6.96
C GLU A 131 12.34 16.41 7.27
N VAL A 132 12.21 15.27 6.59
CA VAL A 132 11.34 14.18 6.95
C VAL A 132 12.19 12.98 7.35
N SER A 133 11.84 12.30 8.43
CA SER A 133 12.59 11.17 8.97
C SER A 133 11.67 10.08 9.48
N PHE A 134 12.13 8.84 9.33
CA PHE A 134 11.33 7.65 9.56
C PHE A 134 12.15 6.55 10.21
N SER A 135 11.50 5.74 11.05
CA SER A 135 12.01 4.45 11.52
C SER A 135 11.06 3.36 11.07
N LEU A 136 11.61 2.29 10.49
CA LEU A 136 10.85 1.17 9.96
C LEU A 136 11.21 -0.12 10.69
N ALA A 137 10.21 -1.00 10.85
CA ALA A 137 10.42 -2.36 11.29
C ALA A 137 9.72 -3.33 10.33
N PHE A 138 10.50 -4.26 9.78
CA PHE A 138 10.03 -5.22 8.79
C PHE A 138 9.52 -6.50 9.43
N ALA A 139 8.47 -7.05 8.82
CA ALA A 139 7.96 -8.38 9.09
C ALA A 139 8.00 -9.23 7.81
N ARG A 140 8.05 -10.53 7.95
CA ARG A 140 8.08 -11.48 6.84
C ARG A 140 7.07 -12.58 7.07
N ASP A 141 6.21 -12.78 6.08
CA ASP A 141 5.42 -13.99 5.93
C ASP A 141 6.17 -14.95 5.01
N PRO A 142 6.69 -16.08 5.52
CA PRO A 142 7.42 -17.04 4.68
C PRO A 142 6.55 -17.66 3.60
N LEU A 143 5.22 -17.70 3.78
CA LEU A 143 4.26 -18.23 2.81
C LEU A 143 3.91 -17.20 1.72
N ALA A 144 4.22 -15.91 1.93
CA ALA A 144 3.99 -14.83 0.97
C ALA A 144 5.30 -14.08 0.61
N PRO A 145 6.29 -14.76 0.01
CA PRO A 145 7.65 -14.21 -0.16
C PRO A 145 7.73 -12.98 -1.06
N HIS A 146 6.71 -12.74 -1.89
CA HIS A 146 6.63 -11.57 -2.79
C HIS A 146 5.80 -10.42 -2.23
N CYS A 147 5.30 -10.54 -0.99
CA CYS A 147 4.60 -9.49 -0.27
C CYS A 147 5.54 -8.84 0.75
N GLY A 148 5.68 -7.51 0.67
CA GLY A 148 6.42 -6.74 1.65
C GLY A 148 5.51 -6.30 2.80
N PHE A 149 6.01 -6.39 4.02
CA PHE A 149 5.29 -5.97 5.23
C PHE A 149 6.24 -5.20 6.14
N PHE A 150 5.85 -4.00 6.52
CA PHE A 150 6.59 -3.25 7.53
C PHE A 150 5.70 -2.24 8.26
N VAL A 151 6.21 -1.69 9.33
CA VAL A 151 5.60 -0.57 10.02
C VAL A 151 6.46 0.68 9.87
N CYS A 152 5.80 1.84 9.84
CA CYS A 152 6.45 3.13 9.64
C CYS A 152 6.14 4.07 10.82
N GLU A 153 7.17 4.48 11.53
CA GLU A 153 7.13 5.56 12.49
C GLU A 153 7.61 6.85 11.82
N GLN A 154 6.77 7.86 11.78
CA GLN A 154 7.08 9.18 11.22
C GLN A 154 7.51 10.13 12.35
N HIS A 155 8.79 10.57 12.35
CA HIS A 155 9.31 11.45 13.41
C HIS A 155 8.94 12.92 13.23
N ARG A 156 8.60 13.32 12.00
CA ARG A 156 8.25 14.70 11.62
C ARG A 156 6.97 14.73 10.77
N PRO A 157 5.83 14.23 11.28
CA PRO A 157 4.59 14.13 10.49
C PRO A 157 4.11 15.52 9.98
N GLU A 158 4.36 16.60 10.70
CA GLU A 158 4.05 17.98 10.31
C GLU A 158 4.81 18.46 9.05
N ASN A 159 5.92 17.80 8.72
CA ASN A 159 6.69 18.09 7.51
C ASN A 159 6.28 17.23 6.32
N PHE A 160 5.58 16.13 6.57
CA PHE A 160 5.18 15.15 5.55
C PHE A 160 3.75 15.39 5.05
N TRP A 161 2.80 15.58 5.97
CA TRP A 161 1.39 15.69 5.63
C TRP A 161 1.03 17.08 5.10
N ASN A 162 0.32 17.12 3.96
CA ASN A 162 -0.17 18.36 3.35
C ASN A 162 -1.68 18.24 3.09
N LYS A 163 -2.49 18.94 3.90
CA LYS A 163 -3.96 18.92 3.78
C LYS A 163 -4.47 19.34 2.40
N ALA A 164 -3.77 20.24 1.71
CA ALA A 164 -4.14 20.62 0.36
C ALA A 164 -3.98 19.47 -0.64
N MET A 165 -3.00 18.59 -0.43
CA MET A 165 -2.79 17.40 -1.27
C MET A 165 -3.74 16.24 -0.93
N GLN A 166 -4.50 16.34 0.16
CA GLN A 166 -5.53 15.36 0.59
C GLN A 166 -6.94 15.71 0.08
N ALA A 167 -7.12 16.90 -0.48
CA ALA A 167 -8.41 17.38 -0.97
C ALA A 167 -8.60 17.06 -2.45
N HIS A 168 -8.77 15.78 -2.77
CA HIS A 168 -8.87 15.31 -4.13
C HIS A 168 -10.13 15.77 -4.86
N PRO A 169 -10.02 16.33 -6.09
CA PRO A 169 -11.17 16.74 -6.92
C PRO A 169 -12.19 15.63 -7.21
N ASN A 170 -11.74 14.36 -7.16
CA ASN A 170 -12.61 13.19 -7.36
C ASN A 170 -13.43 12.78 -6.13
N GLY A 171 -13.32 13.53 -5.03
CA GLY A 171 -14.03 13.23 -3.79
C GLY A 171 -13.44 12.07 -2.97
N ALA A 172 -12.31 11.50 -3.38
CA ALA A 172 -11.63 10.47 -2.59
C ALA A 172 -11.24 11.01 -1.20
N SER A 173 -11.58 10.25 -0.17
CA SER A 173 -11.44 10.66 1.22
C SER A 173 -10.53 9.78 2.07
N ALA A 174 -10.44 8.48 1.76
CA ALA A 174 -9.65 7.54 2.54
C ALA A 174 -9.19 6.32 1.72
N LEU A 175 -8.07 5.74 2.13
CA LEU A 175 -7.74 4.35 1.84
C LEU A 175 -8.56 3.48 2.78
N ALA A 176 -9.64 2.86 2.25
CA ALA A 176 -10.60 2.10 3.05
C ALA A 176 -10.16 0.66 3.31
N GLY A 177 -9.29 0.10 2.47
CA GLY A 177 -8.81 -1.25 2.69
C GLY A 177 -7.83 -1.76 1.65
N VAL A 178 -7.29 -2.91 1.95
CA VAL A 178 -6.37 -3.68 1.11
C VAL A 178 -6.79 -5.14 1.10
N THR A 179 -6.74 -5.77 -0.06
CA THR A 179 -7.08 -7.18 -0.23
C THR A 179 -5.86 -7.96 -0.73
N MET A 180 -5.42 -8.89 0.08
CA MET A 180 -4.50 -9.97 -0.27
C MET A 180 -5.32 -11.16 -0.76
N VAL A 181 -4.79 -11.94 -1.70
CA VAL A 181 -5.41 -13.18 -2.18
C VAL A 181 -4.43 -14.33 -1.94
N ALA A 182 -4.94 -15.43 -1.43
CA ALA A 182 -4.20 -16.67 -1.19
C ALA A 182 -5.09 -17.89 -1.44
N ALA A 183 -4.50 -19.01 -1.87
CA ALA A 183 -5.24 -20.25 -2.08
C ALA A 183 -5.92 -20.75 -0.78
N ASP A 184 -5.22 -20.65 0.34
CA ASP A 184 -5.77 -20.83 1.69
C ASP A 184 -5.48 -19.60 2.55
N PRO A 185 -6.44 -18.68 2.72
CA PRO A 185 -6.27 -17.52 3.57
C PRO A 185 -5.93 -17.84 5.03
N ALA A 186 -6.37 -19.00 5.56
CA ALA A 186 -6.14 -19.38 6.95
C ALA A 186 -4.65 -19.56 7.29
N ASP A 187 -3.83 -19.93 6.31
CA ASP A 187 -2.38 -20.06 6.47
C ASP A 187 -1.70 -18.75 6.89
N HIS A 188 -2.33 -17.60 6.58
CA HIS A 188 -1.81 -16.26 6.88
C HIS A 188 -2.37 -15.65 8.17
N ALA A 189 -3.26 -16.37 8.90
CA ALA A 189 -3.99 -15.84 10.04
C ALA A 189 -3.06 -15.41 11.19
N GLU A 190 -2.12 -16.26 11.57
CA GLU A 190 -1.17 -15.98 12.66
C GLU A 190 -0.25 -14.81 12.31
N PHE A 191 0.27 -14.82 11.08
CA PHE A 191 1.12 -13.73 10.59
C PHE A 191 0.36 -12.40 10.59
N LEU A 192 -0.80 -12.32 9.94
CA LEU A 192 -1.58 -11.09 9.84
C LEU A 192 -2.06 -10.59 11.22
N SER A 193 -2.43 -11.50 12.13
CA SER A 193 -2.77 -11.15 13.51
C SER A 193 -1.58 -10.54 14.27
N ALA A 194 -0.38 -11.11 14.14
CA ALA A 194 0.82 -10.57 14.76
C ALA A 194 1.25 -9.23 14.13
N PHE A 195 1.15 -9.13 12.81
CA PHE A 195 1.53 -7.93 12.05
C PHE A 195 0.58 -6.75 12.31
N THR A 196 -0.73 -6.97 12.29
CA THR A 196 -1.73 -5.92 12.58
C THR A 196 -1.88 -5.61 14.06
N GLY A 197 -1.49 -6.53 14.93
CA GLY A 197 -1.75 -6.46 16.38
C GLY A 197 -3.19 -6.81 16.76
N ILE A 198 -4.01 -7.29 15.81
CA ILE A 198 -5.42 -7.61 16.00
C ILE A 198 -5.57 -9.11 16.24
N ARG A 199 -6.08 -9.47 17.42
CA ARG A 199 -6.35 -10.89 17.79
C ARG A 199 -7.79 -11.30 17.51
N ALA A 200 -8.74 -10.36 17.64
CA ALA A 200 -10.16 -10.59 17.36
C ALA A 200 -10.45 -10.14 15.92
N PHE A 201 -10.20 -11.02 14.97
CA PHE A 201 -10.50 -10.83 13.55
C PHE A 201 -11.62 -11.74 13.09
N SER A 202 -12.27 -11.42 11.99
CA SER A 202 -13.29 -12.26 11.36
C SER A 202 -12.63 -13.30 10.46
N ALA A 203 -13.01 -14.56 10.62
CA ALA A 203 -12.61 -15.66 9.74
C ALA A 203 -13.86 -16.37 9.24
N THR A 204 -13.97 -16.53 7.93
CA THR A 204 -15.09 -17.19 7.24
C THR A 204 -14.58 -18.09 6.11
N SER A 205 -15.46 -18.78 5.42
CA SER A 205 -15.09 -19.53 4.21
C SER A 205 -14.58 -18.64 3.06
N ALA A 206 -14.88 -17.34 3.09
CA ALA A 206 -14.35 -16.36 2.12
C ALA A 206 -12.89 -15.99 2.42
N GLY A 207 -12.49 -15.96 3.67
CA GLY A 207 -11.14 -15.57 4.10
C GLY A 207 -11.14 -14.89 5.46
N LEU A 208 -10.14 -14.04 5.66
CA LEU A 208 -9.85 -13.31 6.89
C LEU A 208 -10.08 -11.83 6.71
N ARG A 209 -10.56 -11.16 7.79
CA ARG A 209 -10.76 -9.71 7.81
C ARG A 209 -10.26 -9.14 9.14
N PHE A 210 -9.40 -8.16 9.04
CA PHE A 210 -8.81 -7.41 10.16
C PHE A 210 -9.26 -5.95 10.05
N ASP A 211 -10.16 -5.52 10.94
CA ASP A 211 -10.60 -4.13 11.03
C ASP A 211 -9.56 -3.34 11.82
N THR A 212 -8.69 -2.61 11.13
CA THR A 212 -7.66 -1.78 11.76
C THR A 212 -8.25 -0.44 12.18
N PRO A 213 -7.59 0.34 13.04
CA PRO A 213 -8.08 1.68 13.40
C PRO A 213 -8.25 2.63 12.21
N ARG A 214 -7.61 2.34 11.07
CA ARG A 214 -7.78 3.02 9.78
C ARG A 214 -7.60 2.01 8.66
N GLY A 215 -8.69 1.79 7.89
CA GLY A 215 -8.74 0.82 6.80
C GLY A 215 -8.85 -0.63 7.27
N VAL A 216 -9.11 -1.50 6.32
CA VAL A 216 -9.33 -2.93 6.52
C VAL A 216 -8.22 -3.71 5.82
N VAL A 217 -7.69 -4.74 6.46
CA VAL A 217 -6.80 -5.72 5.82
C VAL A 217 -7.59 -7.02 5.64
N GLU A 218 -7.73 -7.46 4.40
CA GLU A 218 -8.40 -8.72 4.05
C GLU A 218 -7.42 -9.68 3.39
N CYS A 219 -7.60 -10.97 3.68
CA CYS A 219 -6.99 -12.05 2.93
C CYS A 219 -8.10 -12.98 2.45
N LEU A 220 -8.37 -13.00 1.15
CA LEU A 220 -9.48 -13.74 0.53
C LEU A 220 -8.96 -14.93 -0.28
N SER A 221 -9.81 -15.95 -0.43
CA SER A 221 -9.58 -16.97 -1.46
C SER A 221 -9.78 -16.39 -2.85
N ASP A 222 -9.22 -17.01 -3.89
CA ASP A 222 -9.43 -16.59 -5.28
C ASP A 222 -10.93 -16.56 -5.65
N ALA A 223 -11.72 -17.52 -5.17
CA ALA A 223 -13.16 -17.56 -5.40
C ALA A 223 -13.91 -16.42 -4.69
N ALA A 224 -13.54 -16.11 -3.44
CA ALA A 224 -14.13 -15.01 -2.69
C ALA A 224 -13.75 -13.65 -3.32
N PHE A 225 -12.51 -13.48 -3.75
CA PHE A 225 -12.09 -12.28 -4.48
C PHE A 225 -12.90 -12.10 -5.77
N ALA A 226 -13.04 -13.17 -6.58
CA ALA A 226 -13.82 -13.10 -7.81
C ALA A 226 -15.29 -12.75 -7.55
N PHE A 227 -15.87 -13.25 -6.46
CA PHE A 227 -17.22 -12.89 -6.04
C PHE A 227 -17.33 -11.43 -5.62
N ASP A 228 -16.42 -10.94 -4.78
CA ASP A 228 -16.47 -9.59 -4.18
C ASP A 228 -16.08 -8.48 -5.18
N PHE A 229 -15.22 -8.79 -6.14
CA PHE A 229 -14.74 -7.81 -7.11
C PHE A 229 -15.34 -7.97 -8.51
N GLY A 230 -16.07 -9.05 -8.80
CA GLY A 230 -16.61 -9.34 -10.12
C GLY A 230 -15.56 -9.62 -11.20
N ILE A 231 -14.29 -9.81 -10.80
CA ILE A 231 -13.15 -10.12 -11.67
C ILE A 231 -12.28 -11.18 -10.98
N ALA A 232 -11.57 -11.97 -11.77
CA ALA A 232 -10.57 -12.88 -11.22
C ALA A 232 -9.33 -12.11 -10.72
N ALA A 233 -8.72 -12.58 -9.65
CA ALA A 233 -7.41 -12.09 -9.23
C ALA A 233 -6.33 -12.51 -10.24
N THR A 234 -5.40 -11.61 -10.55
CA THR A 234 -4.29 -11.90 -11.45
C THR A 234 -3.07 -12.42 -10.71
N GLY A 235 -2.26 -13.27 -11.36
CA GLY A 235 -1.04 -13.85 -10.79
C GLY A 235 -1.31 -15.12 -9.98
N GLU A 236 -0.24 -15.70 -9.44
CA GLU A 236 -0.26 -16.95 -8.67
C GLU A 236 0.31 -16.73 -7.26
N GLY A 237 -0.01 -17.66 -6.36
CA GLY A 237 0.42 -17.63 -4.96
C GLY A 237 -0.17 -16.47 -4.15
N PRO A 238 0.24 -16.35 -2.87
CA PRO A 238 -0.20 -15.26 -2.02
C PRO A 238 0.30 -13.91 -2.53
N ARG A 239 -0.61 -12.95 -2.69
CA ARG A 239 -0.32 -11.66 -3.33
C ARG A 239 -1.31 -10.58 -2.93
N PHE A 240 -0.88 -9.33 -2.92
CA PHE A 240 -1.81 -8.22 -2.86
C PHE A 240 -2.47 -8.04 -4.24
N SER A 241 -3.80 -7.96 -4.28
CA SER A 241 -4.57 -7.96 -5.52
C SER A 241 -5.43 -6.72 -5.70
N ALA A 242 -5.85 -6.08 -4.61
CA ALA A 242 -6.68 -4.89 -4.70
C ALA A 242 -6.44 -3.91 -3.55
N LEU A 243 -6.79 -2.67 -3.81
CA LEU A 243 -6.95 -1.63 -2.80
C LEU A 243 -8.35 -1.01 -2.93
N THR A 244 -8.92 -0.60 -1.79
CA THR A 244 -10.24 0.01 -1.72
C THR A 244 -10.10 1.47 -1.31
N ILE A 245 -10.71 2.37 -2.07
CA ILE A 245 -10.72 3.81 -1.85
C ILE A 245 -12.15 4.25 -1.58
N ALA A 246 -12.36 4.98 -0.50
CA ALA A 246 -13.63 5.62 -0.20
C ALA A 246 -13.74 6.95 -0.94
N VAL A 247 -14.88 7.19 -1.59
CA VAL A 247 -15.22 8.45 -2.25
C VAL A 247 -16.51 9.00 -1.68
N ARG A 248 -16.65 10.33 -1.61
CA ARG A 248 -17.84 10.98 -1.07
C ARG A 248 -19.06 10.83 -1.96
N ASP A 249 -18.88 10.76 -3.26
CA ASP A 249 -19.94 10.65 -4.27
C ASP A 249 -19.50 9.71 -5.38
N LEU A 250 -20.00 8.48 -5.31
CA LEU A 250 -19.67 7.43 -6.27
C LEU A 250 -20.22 7.74 -7.67
N ALA A 251 -21.39 8.40 -7.76
CA ALA A 251 -21.98 8.77 -9.04
C ALA A 251 -21.18 9.86 -9.76
N SER A 252 -20.70 10.88 -9.02
CA SER A 252 -19.79 11.88 -9.56
C SER A 252 -18.45 11.27 -9.99
N PHE A 253 -17.95 10.28 -9.23
CA PHE A 253 -16.73 9.57 -9.61
C PHE A 253 -16.94 8.72 -10.87
N GLU A 254 -18.08 8.03 -11.00
CA GLU A 254 -18.45 7.28 -12.21
C GLU A 254 -18.52 8.18 -13.44
N ALA A 255 -19.12 9.38 -13.31
CA ALA A 255 -19.17 10.35 -14.39
C ALA A 255 -17.77 10.78 -14.85
N ARG A 256 -16.83 10.92 -13.91
CA ARG A 256 -15.42 11.19 -14.24
C ARG A 256 -14.78 10.03 -15.01
N LEU A 257 -14.95 8.78 -14.56
CA LEU A 257 -14.41 7.62 -15.27
C LEU A 257 -14.88 7.58 -16.73
N LYS A 258 -16.16 7.85 -16.95
CA LYS A 258 -16.76 7.94 -18.29
C LYS A 258 -16.14 9.09 -19.13
N ALA A 259 -16.00 10.28 -18.54
CA ALA A 259 -15.43 11.44 -19.22
C ALA A 259 -13.95 11.23 -19.60
N GLU A 260 -13.20 10.53 -18.78
CA GLU A 260 -11.78 10.20 -18.99
C GLU A 260 -11.56 8.91 -19.79
N ALA A 261 -12.66 8.28 -20.27
CA ALA A 261 -12.64 6.99 -20.99
C ALA A 261 -11.82 5.92 -20.24
N VAL A 262 -11.99 5.85 -18.93
CA VAL A 262 -11.38 4.81 -18.09
C VAL A 262 -12.33 3.62 -18.03
N GLU A 263 -11.88 2.45 -18.41
CA GLU A 263 -12.65 1.21 -18.30
C GLU A 263 -12.82 0.78 -16.85
N TYR A 264 -14.04 0.49 -16.47
CA TYR A 264 -14.40 0.01 -15.13
C TYR A 264 -15.63 -0.91 -15.22
N LEU A 265 -15.90 -1.63 -14.14
CA LEU A 265 -17.16 -2.34 -13.93
C LEU A 265 -17.86 -1.84 -12.65
N SER A 266 -19.18 -1.91 -12.64
CA SER A 266 -19.99 -1.72 -11.43
C SER A 266 -20.33 -3.08 -10.84
N HIS A 267 -19.98 -3.30 -9.56
CA HIS A 267 -20.22 -4.56 -8.87
C HIS A 267 -20.44 -4.33 -7.38
N LEU A 268 -21.47 -4.94 -6.78
CA LEU A 268 -21.80 -4.86 -5.35
C LEU A 268 -21.73 -3.42 -4.78
N ASN A 269 -22.35 -2.45 -5.47
CA ASN A 269 -22.36 -1.02 -5.10
C ASN A 269 -20.94 -0.38 -5.07
N ALA A 270 -20.00 -0.92 -5.80
CA ALA A 270 -18.67 -0.37 -6.00
C ALA A 270 -18.37 -0.17 -7.49
N LEU A 271 -17.43 0.72 -7.79
CA LEU A 271 -16.80 0.84 -9.12
C LEU A 271 -15.41 0.22 -9.04
N ILE A 272 -15.09 -0.65 -9.99
CA ILE A 272 -13.85 -1.41 -9.99
C ILE A 272 -13.10 -1.17 -11.29
N ILE A 273 -11.90 -0.64 -11.20
CA ILE A 273 -10.96 -0.57 -12.31
C ILE A 273 -10.10 -1.84 -12.26
N PRO A 274 -10.15 -2.67 -13.30
CA PRO A 274 -9.45 -3.95 -13.29
C PRO A 274 -7.92 -3.77 -13.40
N PRO A 275 -7.13 -4.77 -12.94
CA PRO A 275 -5.67 -4.65 -12.82
C PRO A 275 -4.96 -4.25 -14.11
N GLN A 276 -5.39 -4.76 -15.27
CA GLN A 276 -4.78 -4.44 -16.57
C GLN A 276 -4.88 -2.95 -16.93
N ASN A 277 -5.82 -2.21 -16.34
CA ASN A 277 -6.04 -0.79 -16.58
C ASN A 277 -5.50 0.09 -15.44
N ALA A 278 -4.87 -0.51 -14.41
CA ALA A 278 -4.42 0.17 -13.19
C ALA A 278 -3.08 -0.37 -12.68
N PHE A 279 -2.12 -0.59 -13.58
CA PHE A 279 -0.75 -1.01 -13.23
C PHE A 279 -0.72 -2.26 -12.34
N GLY A 280 -1.48 -3.30 -12.70
CA GLY A 280 -1.41 -4.61 -12.06
C GLY A 280 -2.16 -4.75 -10.73
N VAL A 281 -2.94 -3.74 -10.29
CA VAL A 281 -3.73 -3.79 -9.05
C VAL A 281 -5.19 -3.40 -9.31
N ALA A 282 -6.15 -4.15 -8.79
CA ALA A 282 -7.56 -3.74 -8.86
C ALA A 282 -7.83 -2.54 -7.93
N LEU A 283 -8.48 -1.51 -8.46
CA LEU A 283 -8.91 -0.35 -7.67
C LEU A 283 -10.41 -0.42 -7.45
N ARG A 284 -10.84 -0.64 -6.20
CA ARG A 284 -12.26 -0.62 -5.81
C ARG A 284 -12.60 0.72 -5.18
N PHE A 285 -13.63 1.38 -5.71
CA PHE A 285 -14.17 2.62 -5.17
C PHE A 285 -15.53 2.38 -4.56
N ILE A 286 -15.70 2.81 -3.31
CA ILE A 286 -16.95 2.67 -2.55
C ILE A 286 -17.42 4.03 -2.05
N SER A 287 -18.72 4.18 -1.81
CA SER A 287 -19.26 5.36 -1.12
C SER A 287 -18.94 5.29 0.39
N VAL A 288 -18.69 6.46 1.00
CA VAL A 288 -18.56 6.61 2.48
C VAL A 288 -19.92 6.62 3.11
#